data_bafef10ed9b60d3ec8f8664390849db2
#
_entry.id   bafef10ed9b60d3ec8f8664390849db2
#
_cell.length_a   1.000
_cell.length_b   1.000
_cell.length_c   1.000
_cell.angle_alpha   90.00
_cell.angle_beta   90.00
_cell.angle_gamma   90.00
#
_symmetry.space_group_name_H-M   'P 1'
#
loop_
_entity.id
_entity.type
_entity.pdbx_description
1 polymer ?
#
loop_
_entity_poly.entity_id
_entity_poly.type
_entity_poly.pdbx_seq_one_letter_code
_entity_poly.pdbx_strand_id
1 'polypeptide(L)'
;MSPKLFISITSFLITILILAGVSLAVEPDEILSDPELELRAREISADVRCVVCQNEPIDSSNSGVARDLRILIRERLSAGDSDAEVLDFLVKRYGDFVLFKPPLKY
;
A
#
# COMPACT_ATOMS: atom_id res chain seq x y z
N MET A 1 -30.33 14.07 -32.17
CA MET A 1 -29.30 13.05 -32.09
C MET A 1 -29.87 11.74 -32.59
N SER A 2 -29.23 11.06 -33.52
CA SER A 2 -29.72 9.76 -33.97
C SER A 2 -29.53 8.70 -32.89
N PRO A 3 -30.46 7.76 -32.71
CA PRO A 3 -30.36 6.73 -31.67
C PRO A 3 -29.08 5.86 -31.82
N LYS A 4 -28.60 5.71 -33.05
CA LYS A 4 -27.36 4.98 -33.33
C LYS A 4 -26.11 5.67 -32.76
N LEU A 5 -26.07 6.99 -32.82
CA LEU A 5 -24.95 7.77 -32.25
C LEU A 5 -24.97 7.70 -30.74
N PHE A 6 -26.14 7.74 -30.12
CA PHE A 6 -26.31 7.63 -28.67
C PHE A 6 -25.84 6.25 -28.14
N ILE A 7 -26.25 5.18 -28.84
CA ILE A 7 -25.82 3.81 -28.51
C ILE A 7 -24.30 3.65 -28.65
N SER A 8 -23.71 4.24 -29.70
CA SER A 8 -22.25 4.18 -29.92
C SER A 8 -21.48 4.90 -28.84
N ILE A 9 -21.92 6.08 -28.42
CA ILE A 9 -21.28 6.87 -27.35
C ILE A 9 -21.41 6.13 -26.00
N THR A 10 -22.58 5.57 -25.71
CA THR A 10 -22.79 4.82 -24.45
C THR A 10 -21.93 3.57 -24.40
N SER A 11 -21.83 2.84 -25.52
CA SER A 11 -20.97 1.66 -25.61
C SER A 11 -19.48 2.00 -25.42
N PHE A 12 -19.02 3.10 -25.99
CA PHE A 12 -17.66 3.58 -25.84
C PHE A 12 -17.32 3.98 -24.39
N LEU A 13 -18.24 4.69 -23.72
CA LEU A 13 -18.11 5.06 -22.31
C LEU A 13 -18.07 3.85 -21.39
N ILE A 14 -18.90 2.84 -21.63
CA ILE A 14 -18.90 1.59 -20.86
C ILE A 14 -17.57 0.85 -21.05
N THR A 15 -17.04 0.82 -22.25
CA THR A 15 -15.76 0.16 -22.55
C THR A 15 -14.61 0.84 -21.82
N ILE A 16 -14.58 2.17 -21.77
CA ILE A 16 -13.57 2.93 -21.02
C ILE A 16 -13.67 2.65 -19.51
N LEU A 17 -14.89 2.56 -19.00
CA LEU A 17 -15.11 2.30 -17.57
C LEU A 17 -14.63 0.89 -17.16
N ILE A 18 -14.78 -0.09 -18.04
CA ILE A 18 -14.33 -1.48 -17.80
C ILE A 18 -12.78 -1.57 -17.87
N LEU A 19 -12.15 -0.75 -18.71
CA LEU A 19 -10.69 -0.70 -18.86
C LEU A 19 -10.00 0.09 -17.73
N ALA A 20 -10.73 0.86 -16.93
CA ALA A 20 -10.22 1.52 -15.73
C ALA A 20 -9.96 0.47 -14.64
N GLY A 21 -8.90 -0.30 -14.80
CA GLY A 21 -8.46 -1.28 -13.82
C GLY A 21 -8.12 -0.63 -12.48
N VAL A 22 -8.44 -1.31 -11.39
CA VAL A 22 -8.01 -0.90 -10.06
C VAL A 22 -6.50 -1.05 -9.98
N SER A 23 -5.78 0.06 -9.89
CA SER A 23 -4.35 0.04 -9.61
C SER A 23 -4.14 -0.26 -8.14
N LEU A 24 -3.70 -1.46 -7.82
CA LEU A 24 -3.30 -1.85 -6.46
C LEU A 24 -1.78 -1.70 -6.35
N ALA A 25 -1.32 -0.97 -5.32
CA ALA A 25 0.10 -0.85 -5.02
C ALA A 25 0.67 -2.15 -4.46
N VAL A 26 -0.12 -2.84 -3.61
CA VAL A 26 0.23 -4.16 -3.09
C VAL A 26 0.00 -5.22 -4.16
N GLU A 27 1.07 -5.91 -4.54
CA GLU A 27 1.01 -6.95 -5.55
C GLU A 27 0.55 -8.30 -4.96
N PRO A 28 -0.07 -9.19 -5.77
CA PRO A 28 -0.60 -10.47 -5.27
C PRO A 28 0.44 -11.37 -4.61
N ASP A 29 1.70 -11.31 -5.05
CA ASP A 29 2.80 -12.10 -4.50
C ASP A 29 3.29 -11.62 -3.12
N GLU A 30 2.92 -10.41 -2.70
CA GLU A 30 3.22 -9.87 -1.37
C GLU A 30 2.22 -10.35 -0.32
N ILE A 31 1.00 -10.68 -0.71
CA ILE A 31 -0.10 -10.98 0.20
C ILE A 31 0.18 -12.25 1.01
N LEU A 32 0.08 -12.14 2.33
CA LEU A 32 0.26 -13.28 3.23
C LEU A 32 -0.95 -14.21 3.18
N SER A 33 -0.71 -15.51 3.36
CA SER A 33 -1.77 -16.52 3.42
C SER A 33 -2.64 -16.43 4.69
N ASP A 34 -2.07 -15.89 5.79
CA ASP A 34 -2.81 -15.61 7.01
C ASP A 34 -3.52 -14.25 6.90
N PRO A 35 -4.87 -14.21 6.89
CA PRO A 35 -5.63 -12.97 6.73
C PRO A 35 -5.41 -11.97 7.86
N GLU A 36 -5.17 -12.43 9.07
CA GLU A 36 -4.94 -11.59 10.24
C GLU A 36 -3.57 -10.89 10.14
N LEU A 37 -2.53 -11.62 9.78
CA LEU A 37 -1.20 -11.06 9.55
C LEU A 37 -1.21 -10.07 8.36
N GLU A 38 -1.93 -10.39 7.31
CA GLU A 38 -2.07 -9.50 6.16
C GLU A 38 -2.79 -8.19 6.53
N LEU A 39 -3.85 -8.26 7.33
CA LEU A 39 -4.54 -7.07 7.84
C LEU A 39 -3.59 -6.19 8.65
N ARG A 40 -2.83 -6.78 9.56
CA ARG A 40 -1.81 -6.06 10.36
C ARG A 40 -0.74 -5.44 9.48
N ALA A 41 -0.27 -6.16 8.48
CA ALA A 41 0.71 -5.64 7.51
C ALA A 41 0.18 -4.41 6.76
N ARG A 42 -1.10 -4.43 6.35
CA ARG A 42 -1.76 -3.32 5.68
C ARG A 42 -1.92 -2.09 6.59
N GLU A 43 -2.31 -2.31 7.83
CA GLU A 43 -2.44 -1.25 8.83
C GLU A 43 -1.10 -0.57 9.13
N ILE A 44 -0.03 -1.34 9.33
CA ILE A 44 1.32 -0.81 9.51
C ILE A 44 1.78 -0.05 8.27
N SER A 45 1.59 -0.60 7.09
CA SER A 45 2.01 0.01 5.82
C SER A 45 1.28 1.33 5.52
N ALA A 46 0.06 1.51 6.04
CA ALA A 46 -0.68 2.77 5.93
C ALA A 46 -0.07 3.89 6.79
N ASP A 47 0.63 3.55 7.87
CA ASP A 47 1.27 4.49 8.79
C ASP A 47 2.76 4.73 8.48
N VAL A 48 3.34 3.99 7.55
CA VAL A 48 4.73 4.11 7.14
C VAL A 48 4.83 4.97 5.89
N ARG A 49 5.69 6.00 5.96
CA ARG A 49 5.95 6.92 4.87
C ARG A 49 6.94 6.33 3.87
N CYS A 50 6.65 6.43 2.59
CA CYS A 50 7.66 6.21 1.56
C CYS A 50 8.64 7.38 1.54
N VAL A 51 9.91 7.14 1.89
CA VAL A 51 10.93 8.19 2.02
C VAL A 51 11.34 8.83 0.68
N VAL A 52 11.06 8.20 -0.44
CA VAL A 52 11.38 8.68 -1.80
C VAL A 52 10.14 9.06 -2.61
N CYS A 53 8.94 8.90 -2.07
CA CYS A 53 7.67 9.15 -2.74
C CYS A 53 6.94 10.28 -2.01
N GLN A 54 6.90 11.45 -2.48
CA GLN A 54 6.08 12.63 -2.12
C GLN A 54 5.15 12.46 -0.88
N ASN A 55 5.68 11.94 0.24
CA ASN A 55 4.94 11.68 1.50
C ASN A 55 3.77 10.67 1.38
N GLU A 56 3.80 9.78 0.41
CA GLU A 56 2.77 8.77 0.22
C GLU A 56 2.99 7.58 1.17
N PRO A 57 1.93 6.97 1.74
CA PRO A 57 2.04 5.72 2.48
C PRO A 57 2.60 4.60 1.59
N ILE A 58 3.43 3.72 2.15
CA ILE A 58 3.95 2.59 1.39
C ILE A 58 2.86 1.61 0.95
N ASP A 59 1.73 1.57 1.63
CA ASP A 59 0.59 0.71 1.25
C ASP A 59 -0.01 1.11 -0.11
N SER A 60 0.07 2.37 -0.49
CA SER A 60 -0.47 2.90 -1.74
C SER A 60 0.58 3.26 -2.80
N SER A 61 1.86 3.20 -2.46
CA SER A 61 2.94 3.58 -3.39
C SER A 61 3.39 2.41 -4.27
N ASN A 62 3.55 2.66 -5.56
CA ASN A 62 4.07 1.70 -6.54
C ASN A 62 5.60 1.67 -6.64
N SER A 63 6.32 2.49 -5.86
CA SER A 63 7.78 2.52 -5.94
C SER A 63 8.42 1.22 -5.48
N GLY A 64 9.60 0.89 -6.01
CA GLY A 64 10.37 -0.27 -5.59
C GLY A 64 10.75 -0.22 -4.11
N VAL A 65 11.05 0.97 -3.58
CA VAL A 65 11.36 1.18 -2.15
C VAL A 65 10.13 0.88 -1.28
N ALA A 66 8.95 1.33 -1.68
CA ALA A 66 7.72 1.02 -0.94
C ALA A 66 7.43 -0.48 -0.94
N ARG A 67 7.63 -1.15 -2.08
CA ARG A 67 7.51 -2.61 -2.17
C ARG A 67 8.46 -3.32 -1.21
N ASP A 68 9.73 -2.94 -1.20
CA ASP A 68 10.74 -3.56 -0.32
C ASP A 68 10.37 -3.39 1.15
N LEU A 69 9.87 -2.22 1.54
CA LEU A 69 9.39 -1.98 2.90
C LEU A 69 8.14 -2.80 3.25
N ARG A 70 7.19 -2.95 2.32
CA ARG A 70 6.01 -3.80 2.52
C ARG A 70 6.41 -5.26 2.72
N ILE A 71 7.34 -5.77 1.93
CA ILE A 71 7.87 -7.14 2.04
C ILE A 71 8.56 -7.32 3.39
N LEU A 72 9.39 -6.38 3.79
CA LEU A 72 10.10 -6.41 5.08
C LEU A 72 9.14 -6.47 6.26
N ILE A 73 8.08 -5.67 6.25
CA ILE A 73 7.04 -5.68 7.29
C ILE A 73 6.39 -7.07 7.37
N ARG A 74 6.03 -7.65 6.22
CA ARG A 74 5.41 -8.99 6.17
C ARG A 74 6.35 -10.09 6.67
N GLU A 75 7.62 -10.03 6.34
CA GLU A 75 8.65 -10.95 6.85
C GLU A 75 8.77 -10.87 8.36
N ARG A 76 8.81 -9.66 8.92
CA ARG A 76 8.90 -9.45 10.38
C ARG A 76 7.67 -9.97 11.11
N LEU A 77 6.48 -9.70 10.61
CA LEU A 77 5.23 -10.22 11.18
C LEU A 77 5.15 -11.74 11.10
N SER A 78 5.57 -12.33 10.00
CA SER A 78 5.61 -13.79 9.81
C SER A 78 6.62 -14.46 10.74
N ALA A 79 7.69 -13.77 11.12
CA ALA A 79 8.67 -14.25 12.09
C ALA A 79 8.20 -14.13 13.55
N GLY A 80 7.03 -13.54 13.79
CA GLY A 80 6.41 -13.44 15.12
C GLY A 80 6.54 -12.09 15.80
N ASP A 81 7.07 -11.06 15.11
CA ASP A 81 7.17 -9.73 15.69
C ASP A 81 5.79 -9.13 15.98
N SER A 82 5.66 -8.38 17.06
CA SER A 82 4.51 -7.54 17.32
C SER A 82 4.51 -6.30 16.41
N ASP A 83 3.37 -5.62 16.29
CA ASP A 83 3.28 -4.37 15.54
C ASP A 83 4.25 -3.31 16.07
N ALA A 84 4.37 -3.21 17.40
CA ALA A 84 5.30 -2.29 18.06
C ALA A 84 6.78 -2.62 17.73
N GLU A 85 7.14 -3.89 17.70
CA GLU A 85 8.48 -4.34 17.33
C GLU A 85 8.82 -4.03 15.87
N VAL A 86 7.86 -4.19 14.96
CA VAL A 86 8.02 -3.83 13.54
C VAL A 86 8.25 -2.33 13.40
N LEU A 87 7.43 -1.51 14.05
CA LEU A 87 7.57 -0.04 14.02
C LEU A 87 8.89 0.42 14.61
N ASP A 88 9.31 -0.15 15.75
CA ASP A 88 10.58 0.15 16.38
C ASP A 88 11.78 -0.20 15.47
N PHE A 89 11.71 -1.35 14.81
CA PHE A 89 12.71 -1.75 13.83
C PHE A 89 12.84 -0.74 12.68
N LEU A 90 11.71 -0.29 12.13
CA LEU A 90 11.69 0.68 11.04
C LEU A 90 12.25 2.04 11.47
N VAL A 91 11.90 2.52 12.66
CA VAL A 91 12.39 3.78 13.22
C VAL A 91 13.90 3.72 13.47
N LYS A 92 14.40 2.62 14.04
CA LYS A 92 15.84 2.44 14.28
C LYS A 92 16.64 2.41 12.99
N ARG A 93 16.08 1.87 11.92
CA ARG A 93 16.77 1.72 10.64
C ARG A 93 16.69 2.97 9.76
N TYR A 94 15.54 3.64 9.74
CA TYR A 94 15.23 4.72 8.80
C TYR A 94 15.00 6.08 9.46
N GLY A 95 14.94 6.13 10.79
CA GLY A 95 14.66 7.34 11.56
C GLY A 95 13.17 7.58 11.80
N ASP A 96 12.88 8.54 12.68
CA ASP A 96 11.51 8.83 13.13
C ASP A 96 10.58 9.29 11.99
N PHE A 97 11.14 9.90 10.95
CA PHE A 97 10.37 10.40 9.79
C PHE A 97 9.75 9.31 8.92
N VAL A 98 10.13 8.05 9.12
CA VAL A 98 9.51 6.92 8.42
C VAL A 98 8.05 6.73 8.82
N LEU A 99 7.65 7.24 9.97
CA LEU A 99 6.26 7.20 10.45
C LEU A 99 5.56 8.53 10.22
N PHE A 100 4.29 8.50 9.77
CA PHE A 100 3.46 9.70 9.70
C PHE A 100 3.14 10.27 11.08
N LYS A 101 3.08 9.41 12.09
CA LYS A 101 2.90 9.76 13.49
C LYS A 101 4.12 9.30 14.27
N PRO A 102 5.21 10.09 14.30
CA PRO A 102 6.39 9.71 15.06
C PRO A 102 6.06 9.63 16.55
N PRO A 103 6.71 8.72 17.29
CA PRO A 103 6.52 8.61 18.72
C PRO A 103 6.93 9.93 19.39
N LEU A 104 6.09 10.39 20.31
CA LEU A 104 6.41 11.56 21.14
C LEU A 104 7.58 11.20 22.04
N LYS A 105 8.73 11.82 21.78
CA LYS A 105 9.88 11.76 22.69
C LYS A 105 9.74 12.89 23.71
N TYR A 106 9.53 12.52 24.95
CA TYR A 106 9.55 13.46 26.07
C TYR A 106 10.98 13.67 26.55
#